data_92245254d454d7120747c5ad741bd925
#
_entry.id   92245254d454d7120747c5ad741bd925
#
_cell.length_a   1.000
_cell.length_b   1.000
_cell.length_c   1.000
_cell.angle_alpha   90.00
_cell.angle_beta   90.00
_cell.angle_gamma   90.00
#
_symmetry.space_group_name_H-M   'P 1'
#
loop_
_entity.id
_entity.type
_entity.pdbx_description
1 polymer ?
#
loop_
_entity_poly.entity_id
_entity_poly.type
_entity_poly.pdbx_seq_one_letter_code
_entity_poly.pdbx_strand_id
1 'polypeptide(L)'
;MAIIDSGIDYANEDFRNADGTTRIRVMWDQSLKPNADEEKNPPNGYRMGVEFTEEQINRALEADSSEERRRMVPSQDISGHGTAVAGIAAGNGRGSGNLYAGVAPESELIVVKMGSPMPDGFPRTTELMQAMDYVVRKALEFRMPVAINLSFGNTYGSHDGRSLVERYIDDLSNFWKSVICVGTGNEAASAGHTSGVLQKRKEERIQLAVQADEPTLNIQIWKAYTDEVEISFVSPAGTRIGPIQSVLGSQRFRIGETEILLYYGKPSPYNVAQEIYIDLSLIHISEPTRPRL
;
A
#
# COMPACT_ATOMS: atom_id res chain seq x y z
N MET A 1 9.92 -0.98 17.49
CA MET A 1 9.08 -1.54 16.41
C MET A 1 8.41 -0.40 15.67
N ALA A 2 8.35 -0.45 14.34
CA ALA A 2 7.63 0.54 13.56
C ALA A 2 6.51 -0.12 12.75
N ILE A 3 5.32 0.50 12.76
CA ILE A 3 4.12 0.03 12.06
C ILE A 3 3.73 1.12 11.06
N ILE A 4 3.78 0.79 9.76
CA ILE A 4 3.33 1.66 8.67
C ILE A 4 2.08 1.00 8.09
N ASP A 5 0.90 1.55 8.43
CA ASP A 5 -0.38 0.89 8.16
C ASP A 5 -1.57 1.88 8.15
N SER A 6 -2.78 1.39 8.35
CA SER A 6 -4.02 2.19 8.41
C SER A 6 -4.17 3.05 9.67
N GLY A 7 -3.25 2.96 10.63
CA GLY A 7 -3.26 3.64 11.90
C GLY A 7 -3.14 2.70 13.08
N ILE A 8 -3.50 3.19 14.27
CA ILE A 8 -3.52 2.42 15.50
C ILE A 8 -4.59 2.99 16.44
N ASP A 9 -5.28 2.13 17.18
CA ASP A 9 -6.01 2.55 18.37
C ASP A 9 -5.01 2.77 19.52
N TYR A 10 -4.46 3.97 19.59
CA TYR A 10 -3.47 4.33 20.61
C TYR A 10 -3.99 4.27 22.04
N ALA A 11 -5.31 4.21 22.23
CA ALA A 11 -5.94 4.09 23.53
C ALA A 11 -6.05 2.64 24.02
N ASN A 12 -5.79 1.67 23.17
CA ASN A 12 -5.81 0.25 23.53
C ASN A 12 -4.74 -0.05 24.59
N GLU A 13 -5.11 -0.84 25.61
CA GLU A 13 -4.25 -1.19 26.74
C GLU A 13 -2.99 -1.96 26.31
N ASP A 14 -3.04 -2.69 25.19
CA ASP A 14 -1.91 -3.43 24.67
C ASP A 14 -0.74 -2.56 24.20
N PHE A 15 -0.98 -1.26 24.02
CA PHE A 15 0.04 -0.30 23.63
C PHE A 15 0.42 0.67 24.75
N ARG A 16 0.06 0.35 26.00
CA ARG A 16 0.37 1.15 27.19
C ARG A 16 1.31 0.42 28.14
N ASN A 17 2.09 1.20 28.86
CA ASN A 17 2.88 0.75 29.99
C ASN A 17 1.98 0.39 31.20
N ALA A 18 2.58 -0.22 32.22
CA ALA A 18 1.87 -0.60 33.44
C ALA A 18 1.30 0.60 34.21
N ASP A 19 1.92 1.75 34.08
CA ASP A 19 1.49 3.03 34.70
C ASP A 19 0.41 3.76 33.89
N GLY A 20 -0.02 3.17 32.74
CA GLY A 20 -1.03 3.73 31.85
C GLY A 20 -0.50 4.69 30.78
N THR A 21 0.79 5.02 30.80
CA THR A 21 1.43 5.83 29.75
C THR A 21 1.54 5.06 28.43
N THR A 22 1.66 5.78 27.31
CA THR A 22 1.81 5.15 26.00
C THR A 22 3.19 4.52 25.80
N ARG A 23 3.27 3.46 25.00
CA ARG A 23 4.51 2.90 24.43
C ARG A 23 4.83 3.47 23.04
N ILE A 24 3.95 4.35 22.52
CA ILE A 24 4.13 5.01 21.24
C ILE A 24 4.99 6.25 21.43
N ARG A 25 6.22 6.22 20.93
CA ARG A 25 7.16 7.33 20.99
C ARG A 25 6.73 8.50 20.13
N VAL A 26 6.29 8.19 18.92
CA VAL A 26 5.75 9.14 17.95
C VAL A 26 4.74 8.46 17.04
N MET A 27 3.74 9.22 16.62
CA MET A 27 2.75 8.80 15.65
C MET A 27 2.60 9.89 14.58
N TRP A 28 2.80 9.52 13.31
CA TRP A 28 2.57 10.40 12.18
C TRP A 28 1.32 9.96 11.41
N ASP A 29 0.28 10.78 11.45
CA ASP A 29 -0.91 10.57 10.64
C ASP A 29 -0.82 11.40 9.36
N GLN A 30 -0.54 10.74 8.23
CA GLN A 30 -0.40 11.39 6.92
C GLN A 30 -1.74 11.84 6.34
N SER A 31 -2.87 11.37 6.88
CA SER A 31 -4.21 11.72 6.39
C SER A 31 -4.75 13.04 6.94
N LEU A 32 -4.18 13.52 8.04
CA LEU A 32 -4.60 14.75 8.68
C LEU A 32 -4.02 15.98 7.98
N LYS A 33 -4.78 17.07 8.00
CA LYS A 33 -4.29 18.39 7.52
C LYS A 33 -3.58 19.11 8.66
N PRO A 34 -2.38 19.64 8.43
CA PRO A 34 -1.69 20.46 9.42
C PRO A 34 -2.52 21.70 9.80
N ASN A 35 -2.48 22.04 11.09
CA ASN A 35 -3.06 23.26 11.64
C ASN A 35 -2.12 23.83 12.72
N ALA A 36 -1.34 24.83 12.37
CA ALA A 36 -0.35 25.42 13.28
C ALA A 36 -0.97 26.07 14.51
N ASP A 37 -2.20 26.62 14.38
CA ASP A 37 -2.92 27.26 15.50
C ASP A 37 -3.36 26.25 16.57
N GLU A 38 -3.42 24.96 16.21
CA GLU A 38 -3.76 23.86 17.11
C GLU A 38 -2.54 22.98 17.47
N GLU A 39 -1.32 23.44 17.24
CA GLU A 39 -0.09 22.66 17.42
C GLU A 39 -0.06 21.36 16.61
N LYS A 40 -0.87 21.22 15.57
CA LYS A 40 -0.95 20.07 14.68
C LYS A 40 -0.03 20.29 13.46
N ASN A 41 1.23 19.95 13.64
CA ASN A 41 2.27 20.20 12.63
C ASN A 41 2.72 18.88 11.98
N PRO A 42 3.19 18.94 10.71
CA PRO A 42 3.87 17.82 10.11
C PRO A 42 5.21 17.58 10.81
N PRO A 43 5.77 16.37 10.71
CA PRO A 43 7.12 16.12 11.21
C PRO A 43 8.15 17.05 10.52
N ASN A 44 9.23 17.35 11.22
CA ASN A 44 10.28 18.20 10.67
C ASN A 44 10.87 17.61 9.37
N GLY A 45 10.90 18.42 8.32
CA GLY A 45 11.34 18.02 6.97
C GLY A 45 10.23 17.49 6.07
N TYR A 46 9.01 17.32 6.56
CA TYR A 46 7.85 16.91 5.78
C TYR A 46 6.80 18.03 5.67
N ARG A 47 5.89 17.91 4.70
CA ARG A 47 4.89 18.95 4.41
C ARG A 47 3.45 18.48 4.54
N MET A 48 3.24 17.22 4.94
CA MET A 48 1.93 16.60 5.02
C MET A 48 1.73 15.91 6.35
N GLY A 49 0.48 15.70 6.71
CA GLY A 49 0.12 14.97 7.91
C GLY A 49 0.39 15.74 9.19
N VAL A 50 0.18 15.07 10.30
CA VAL A 50 0.41 15.62 11.65
C VAL A 50 1.18 14.59 12.46
N GLU A 51 2.25 15.04 13.12
CA GLU A 51 3.00 14.24 14.08
C GLU A 51 2.44 14.47 15.50
N PHE A 52 2.29 13.39 16.24
CA PHE A 52 1.96 13.40 17.67
C PHE A 52 3.11 12.78 18.45
N THR A 53 3.59 13.52 19.45
CA THR A 53 4.64 13.04 20.35
C THR A 53 4.06 12.17 21.47
N GLU A 54 4.94 11.45 22.17
CA GLU A 54 4.58 10.66 23.33
C GLU A 54 3.84 11.49 24.38
N GLU A 55 4.29 12.73 24.64
CA GLU A 55 3.67 13.63 25.61
C GLU A 55 2.26 14.06 25.18
N GLN A 56 2.05 14.30 23.89
CA GLN A 56 0.71 14.65 23.37
C GLN A 56 -0.25 13.46 23.47
N ILE A 57 0.24 12.25 23.18
CA ILE A 57 -0.55 11.02 23.32
C ILE A 57 -0.88 10.77 24.78
N ASN A 58 0.08 10.89 25.69
CA ASN A 58 -0.17 10.73 27.12
C ASN A 58 -1.20 11.72 27.66
N ARG A 59 -1.09 13.00 27.31
CA ARG A 59 -2.11 14.01 27.66
C ARG A 59 -3.51 13.62 27.13
N ALA A 60 -3.59 13.11 25.93
CA ALA A 60 -4.86 12.65 25.36
C ALA A 60 -5.41 11.41 26.12
N LEU A 61 -4.55 10.52 26.60
CA LEU A 61 -4.95 9.34 27.38
C LEU A 61 -5.48 9.70 28.77
N GLU A 62 -5.08 10.84 29.33
CA GLU A 62 -5.57 11.39 30.63
C GLU A 62 -6.94 12.07 30.47
N ALA A 63 -7.43 12.30 29.26
CA ALA A 63 -8.71 12.99 29.04
C ALA A 63 -9.90 12.19 29.60
N ASP A 64 -10.85 12.88 30.24
CA ASP A 64 -12.02 12.31 30.86
C ASP A 64 -13.00 11.63 29.90
N SER A 65 -12.94 12.00 28.63
CA SER A 65 -13.84 11.46 27.61
C SER A 65 -13.13 11.08 26.33
N SER A 66 -13.71 10.12 25.60
CA SER A 66 -13.22 9.74 24.28
C SER A 66 -13.36 10.87 23.24
N GLU A 67 -14.30 11.78 23.44
CA GLU A 67 -14.48 12.94 22.56
C GLU A 67 -13.34 13.95 22.76
N GLU A 68 -12.99 14.26 24.01
CA GLU A 68 -11.88 15.14 24.32
C GLU A 68 -10.55 14.56 23.85
N ARG A 69 -10.33 13.26 24.07
CA ARG A 69 -9.19 12.52 23.56
C ARG A 69 -9.04 12.67 22.05
N ARG A 70 -10.12 12.48 21.29
CA ARG A 70 -10.11 12.63 19.82
C ARG A 70 -9.92 14.08 19.35
N ARG A 71 -10.28 15.06 20.17
CA ARG A 71 -10.01 16.45 19.88
C ARG A 71 -8.51 16.76 19.97
N MET A 72 -7.84 16.19 20.95
CA MET A 72 -6.40 16.34 21.17
C MET A 72 -5.59 15.55 20.13
N VAL A 73 -5.88 14.26 19.97
CA VAL A 73 -5.23 13.36 19.01
C VAL A 73 -6.30 12.70 18.15
N PRO A 74 -6.67 13.31 17.00
CA PRO A 74 -7.77 12.85 16.14
C PRO A 74 -7.44 11.64 15.28
N SER A 75 -6.20 11.16 15.31
CA SER A 75 -5.82 9.97 14.54
C SER A 75 -6.60 8.74 14.98
N GLN A 76 -7.17 8.03 14.02
CA GLN A 76 -8.00 6.83 14.26
C GLN A 76 -7.66 5.76 13.22
N ASP A 77 -7.63 4.52 13.66
CA ASP A 77 -7.60 3.36 12.77
C ASP A 77 -9.04 2.91 12.46
N ILE A 78 -9.60 3.39 11.36
CA ILE A 78 -10.99 3.10 10.98
C ILE A 78 -11.15 1.65 10.52
N SER A 79 -10.15 1.09 9.86
CA SER A 79 -10.19 -0.30 9.37
C SER A 79 -9.92 -1.32 10.46
N GLY A 80 -9.19 -0.93 11.50
CA GLY A 80 -8.69 -1.81 12.54
C GLY A 80 -7.49 -2.68 12.13
N HIS A 81 -7.08 -2.62 10.87
CA HIS A 81 -6.01 -3.45 10.34
C HIS A 81 -4.66 -3.12 10.99
N GLY A 82 -4.26 -1.87 11.04
CA GLY A 82 -3.00 -1.45 11.64
C GLY A 82 -2.95 -1.73 13.13
N THR A 83 -4.07 -1.60 13.84
CA THR A 83 -4.20 -1.98 15.26
C THR A 83 -3.99 -3.48 15.47
N ALA A 84 -4.60 -4.32 14.63
CA ALA A 84 -4.42 -5.76 14.69
C ALA A 84 -2.97 -6.17 14.39
N VAL A 85 -2.37 -5.59 13.34
CA VAL A 85 -0.96 -5.81 12.98
C VAL A 85 -0.02 -5.40 14.11
N ALA A 86 -0.25 -4.21 14.71
CA ALA A 86 0.53 -3.73 15.84
C ALA A 86 0.38 -4.64 17.06
N GLY A 87 -0.83 -5.16 17.33
CA GLY A 87 -1.09 -6.11 18.40
C GLY A 87 -0.32 -7.41 18.24
N ILE A 88 -0.32 -8.00 17.04
CA ILE A 88 0.43 -9.22 16.73
C ILE A 88 1.94 -8.98 16.83
N ALA A 89 2.42 -7.84 16.37
CA ALA A 89 3.83 -7.52 16.38
C ALA A 89 4.35 -7.17 17.79
N ALA A 90 3.61 -6.37 18.55
CA ALA A 90 4.13 -5.73 19.75
C ALA A 90 3.09 -5.47 20.88
N GLY A 91 1.88 -6.02 20.79
CA GLY A 91 0.91 -5.94 21.87
C GLY A 91 1.44 -6.60 23.15
N ASN A 92 1.25 -5.97 24.31
CA ASN A 92 1.75 -6.55 25.57
C ASN A 92 0.74 -7.49 26.27
N GLY A 93 -0.44 -7.67 25.68
CA GLY A 93 -1.46 -8.58 26.17
C GLY A 93 -2.32 -8.05 27.31
N ARG A 94 -2.15 -6.81 27.75
CA ARG A 94 -2.90 -6.23 28.89
C ARG A 94 -4.41 -6.19 28.64
N GLY A 95 -4.82 -5.85 27.41
CA GLY A 95 -6.24 -5.85 27.02
C GLY A 95 -6.91 -7.22 27.08
N SER A 96 -6.13 -8.31 27.09
CA SER A 96 -6.59 -9.69 27.21
C SER A 96 -6.29 -10.32 28.59
N GLY A 97 -5.91 -9.52 29.59
CA GLY A 97 -5.47 -10.04 30.87
C GLY A 97 -4.18 -10.86 30.80
N ASN A 98 -3.27 -10.50 29.92
CA ASN A 98 -2.01 -11.18 29.60
C ASN A 98 -2.16 -12.56 28.93
N LEU A 99 -3.31 -12.84 28.33
CA LEU A 99 -3.55 -14.11 27.67
C LEU A 99 -2.95 -14.13 26.25
N TYR A 100 -3.01 -13.01 25.53
CA TYR A 100 -2.50 -12.87 24.18
C TYR A 100 -1.54 -11.71 24.06
N ALA A 101 -0.25 -12.00 23.95
CA ALA A 101 0.79 -11.00 23.70
C ALA A 101 1.34 -11.14 22.30
N GLY A 102 1.84 -10.04 21.75
CA GLY A 102 2.57 -10.02 20.49
C GLY A 102 4.00 -10.57 20.61
N VAL A 103 4.71 -10.60 19.49
CA VAL A 103 6.06 -11.17 19.42
C VAL A 103 7.09 -10.36 20.21
N ALA A 104 6.94 -9.01 20.25
CA ALA A 104 7.84 -8.09 20.92
C ALA A 104 7.10 -7.17 21.90
N PRO A 105 6.52 -7.73 23.01
CA PRO A 105 5.58 -7.03 23.88
C PRO A 105 6.19 -5.85 24.64
N GLU A 106 7.49 -5.77 24.75
CA GLU A 106 8.20 -4.68 25.45
C GLU A 106 8.76 -3.61 24.49
N SER A 107 8.50 -3.74 23.17
CA SER A 107 8.99 -2.78 22.18
C SER A 107 8.31 -1.42 22.34
N GLU A 108 9.09 -0.35 22.24
CA GLU A 108 8.57 0.98 21.94
C GLU A 108 8.08 1.05 20.49
N LEU A 109 7.11 1.92 20.24
CA LEU A 109 6.42 1.97 18.96
C LEU A 109 6.67 3.31 18.24
N ILE A 110 6.91 3.23 16.94
CA ILE A 110 6.77 4.32 15.97
C ILE A 110 5.61 3.94 15.07
N VAL A 111 4.63 4.81 14.93
CA VAL A 111 3.46 4.52 14.10
C VAL A 111 3.35 5.53 12.98
N VAL A 112 3.15 5.05 11.77
CA VAL A 112 2.76 5.90 10.64
C VAL A 112 1.44 5.40 10.09
N LYS A 113 0.42 6.25 10.21
CA LYS A 113 -0.83 6.05 9.52
C LYS A 113 -0.70 6.60 8.10
N MET A 114 -0.85 5.71 7.14
CA MET A 114 -0.78 6.06 5.72
C MET A 114 -1.90 7.01 5.32
N GLY A 115 -1.55 8.05 4.57
CA GLY A 115 -2.51 8.94 3.94
C GLY A 115 -3.05 8.37 2.64
N SER A 116 -4.25 8.80 2.25
CA SER A 116 -4.78 8.58 0.91
C SER A 116 -5.07 9.93 0.26
N PRO A 117 -4.72 10.10 -1.03
CA PRO A 117 -5.00 11.35 -1.74
C PRO A 117 -6.50 11.57 -2.00
N MET A 118 -7.30 10.52 -1.90
CA MET A 118 -8.76 10.52 -2.08
C MET A 118 -9.41 9.66 -0.99
N PRO A 119 -10.67 9.93 -0.59
CA PRO A 119 -11.35 9.16 0.46
C PRO A 119 -11.37 7.65 0.22
N ASP A 120 -11.56 7.23 -1.04
CA ASP A 120 -11.59 5.82 -1.46
C ASP A 120 -10.33 5.42 -2.23
N GLY A 121 -9.27 6.24 -2.16
CA GLY A 121 -8.03 6.03 -2.88
C GLY A 121 -7.01 5.24 -2.08
N PHE A 122 -6.06 4.69 -2.80
CA PHE A 122 -4.92 3.98 -2.22
C PHE A 122 -3.79 4.97 -1.89
N PRO A 123 -3.05 4.80 -0.79
CA PRO A 123 -1.84 5.57 -0.53
C PRO A 123 -0.86 5.47 -1.71
N ARG A 124 -0.20 6.57 -2.02
CA ARG A 124 0.81 6.57 -3.08
C ARG A 124 2.10 5.94 -2.59
N THR A 125 2.89 5.42 -3.51
CA THR A 125 4.24 4.93 -3.17
C THR A 125 5.13 6.03 -2.59
N THR A 126 4.89 7.29 -2.92
CA THR A 126 5.59 8.44 -2.35
C THR A 126 5.29 8.65 -0.87
N GLU A 127 4.04 8.46 -0.44
CA GLU A 127 3.66 8.50 0.98
C GLU A 127 4.32 7.36 1.75
N LEU A 128 4.37 6.16 1.16
CA LEU A 128 5.06 5.01 1.74
C LEU A 128 6.57 5.26 1.88
N MET A 129 7.22 5.80 0.84
CA MET A 129 8.65 6.14 0.90
C MET A 129 8.94 7.18 1.99
N GLN A 130 8.09 8.22 2.12
CA GLN A 130 8.22 9.21 3.19
C GLN A 130 7.99 8.59 4.57
N ALA A 131 7.05 7.67 4.72
CA ALA A 131 6.81 6.96 5.96
C ALA A 131 8.04 6.15 6.42
N MET A 132 8.68 5.43 5.49
CA MET A 132 9.90 4.68 5.77
C MET A 132 11.08 5.59 6.13
N ASP A 133 11.29 6.69 5.38
CA ASP A 133 12.32 7.69 5.68
C ASP A 133 12.12 8.26 7.10
N TYR A 134 10.88 8.64 7.42
CA TYR A 134 10.53 9.15 8.73
C TYR A 134 10.87 8.15 9.85
N VAL A 135 10.48 6.90 9.70
CA VAL A 135 10.74 5.85 10.71
C VAL A 135 12.24 5.68 10.93
N VAL A 136 13.02 5.61 9.85
CA VAL A 136 14.50 5.47 9.98
C VAL A 136 15.11 6.68 10.66
N ARG A 137 14.68 7.91 10.30
CA ARG A 137 15.17 9.14 10.96
C ARG A 137 14.82 9.17 12.45
N LYS A 138 13.59 8.79 12.81
CA LYS A 138 13.18 8.72 14.23
C LYS A 138 13.95 7.64 15.00
N ALA A 139 14.20 6.48 14.40
CA ALA A 139 15.02 5.45 15.03
C ALA A 139 16.47 5.93 15.28
N LEU A 140 17.05 6.68 14.34
CA LEU A 140 18.35 7.30 14.51
C LEU A 140 18.33 8.39 15.58
N GLU A 141 17.29 9.23 15.62
CA GLU A 141 17.10 10.26 16.66
C GLU A 141 17.02 9.63 18.05
N PHE A 142 16.26 8.54 18.19
CA PHE A 142 16.15 7.78 19.44
C PHE A 142 17.36 6.90 19.72
N ARG A 143 18.29 6.75 18.78
CA ARG A 143 19.48 5.87 18.87
C ARG A 143 19.11 4.41 19.15
N MET A 144 18.01 3.95 18.57
CA MET A 144 17.46 2.60 18.79
C MET A 144 17.43 1.79 17.50
N PRO A 145 17.61 0.46 17.57
CA PRO A 145 17.35 -0.42 16.43
C PRO A 145 15.86 -0.37 16.08
N VAL A 146 15.53 -0.59 14.82
CA VAL A 146 14.15 -0.60 14.37
C VAL A 146 13.84 -1.81 13.50
N ALA A 147 12.72 -2.48 13.81
CA ALA A 147 12.07 -3.41 12.89
C ALA A 147 10.83 -2.72 12.33
N ILE A 148 10.75 -2.59 11.00
CA ILE A 148 9.69 -1.92 10.27
C ILE A 148 8.77 -2.98 9.70
N ASN A 149 7.47 -2.93 10.02
CA ASN A 149 6.46 -3.76 9.41
C ASN A 149 5.73 -3.00 8.31
N LEU A 150 5.70 -3.58 7.11
CA LEU A 150 4.95 -3.12 5.96
C LEU A 150 3.93 -4.20 5.57
N SER A 151 2.74 -4.13 6.16
CA SER A 151 1.59 -4.97 5.80
C SER A 151 0.69 -4.24 4.80
N PHE A 152 1.32 -3.56 3.85
CA PHE A 152 0.69 -2.72 2.85
C PHE A 152 1.37 -2.95 1.51
N GLY A 153 0.59 -2.99 0.45
CA GLY A 153 1.11 -3.13 -0.90
C GLY A 153 0.02 -3.10 -1.95
N ASN A 154 0.43 -3.20 -3.19
CA ASN A 154 -0.43 -3.37 -4.34
C ASN A 154 0.21 -4.40 -5.28
N THR A 155 -0.51 -4.81 -6.31
CA THR A 155 -0.06 -5.76 -7.33
C THR A 155 0.61 -5.11 -8.53
N TYR A 156 0.82 -3.79 -8.49
CA TYR A 156 1.46 -3.06 -9.59
C TYR A 156 2.97 -3.23 -9.58
N GLY A 157 3.54 -3.28 -10.78
CA GLY A 157 4.98 -3.31 -10.97
C GLY A 157 5.48 -4.54 -11.71
N SER A 158 6.77 -4.56 -11.99
CA SER A 158 7.42 -5.65 -12.75
C SER A 158 7.68 -6.91 -11.93
N HIS A 159 7.46 -6.89 -10.63
CA HIS A 159 7.70 -7.99 -9.69
C HIS A 159 9.14 -8.54 -9.75
N ASP A 160 10.10 -7.69 -10.08
CA ASP A 160 11.52 -8.05 -10.23
C ASP A 160 12.46 -7.30 -9.27
N GLY A 161 11.91 -6.61 -8.28
CA GLY A 161 12.67 -5.84 -7.29
C GLY A 161 13.28 -4.54 -7.85
N ARG A 162 12.80 -4.03 -8.99
CA ARG A 162 13.42 -2.89 -9.68
C ARG A 162 12.55 -1.64 -9.76
N SER A 163 11.38 -1.62 -9.14
CA SER A 163 10.62 -0.39 -9.01
C SER A 163 11.34 0.62 -8.10
N LEU A 164 10.94 1.88 -8.19
CA LEU A 164 11.53 2.92 -7.34
C LEU A 164 11.39 2.62 -5.85
N VAL A 165 10.20 2.15 -5.43
CA VAL A 165 9.94 1.84 -4.02
C VAL A 165 10.75 0.62 -3.55
N GLU A 166 10.88 -0.42 -4.38
CA GLU A 166 11.66 -1.62 -4.05
C GLU A 166 13.14 -1.28 -3.88
N ARG A 167 13.71 -0.50 -4.80
CA ARG A 167 15.11 0.00 -4.65
C ARG A 167 15.30 0.89 -3.45
N TYR A 168 14.28 1.69 -3.12
CA TYR A 168 14.33 2.52 -1.92
C TYR A 168 14.32 1.68 -0.64
N ILE A 169 13.56 0.58 -0.61
CA ILE A 169 13.59 -0.39 0.50
C ILE A 169 14.97 -1.02 0.61
N ASP A 170 15.58 -1.42 -0.51
CA ASP A 170 16.94 -1.96 -0.52
C ASP A 170 17.94 -0.96 0.04
N ASP A 171 17.87 0.30 -0.38
CA ASP A 171 18.75 1.34 0.12
C ASP A 171 18.57 1.59 1.62
N LEU A 172 17.31 1.65 2.09
CA LEU A 172 17.02 1.83 3.51
C LEU A 172 17.45 0.63 4.36
N SER A 173 17.41 -0.59 3.81
CA SER A 173 17.82 -1.79 4.52
C SER A 173 19.32 -1.81 4.86
N ASN A 174 20.11 -0.97 4.18
CA ASN A 174 21.55 -0.79 4.47
C ASN A 174 21.81 0.12 5.68
N PHE A 175 20.79 0.81 6.22
CA PHE A 175 20.97 1.56 7.45
C PHE A 175 21.18 0.62 8.63
N TRP A 176 22.20 0.93 9.43
CA TRP A 176 22.62 0.10 10.54
C TRP A 176 21.49 -0.09 11.58
N LYS A 177 21.32 -1.33 12.02
CA LYS A 177 20.29 -1.78 12.97
C LYS A 177 18.84 -1.58 12.51
N SER A 178 18.59 -1.63 11.22
CA SER A 178 17.23 -1.68 10.68
C SER A 178 16.92 -3.04 10.08
N VAL A 179 15.65 -3.48 10.21
CA VAL A 179 15.08 -4.63 9.50
C VAL A 179 13.74 -4.19 8.93
N ILE A 180 13.50 -4.50 7.67
CA ILE A 180 12.24 -4.19 6.99
C ILE A 180 11.56 -5.51 6.64
N CYS A 181 10.35 -5.72 7.19
CA CYS A 181 9.52 -6.88 6.92
C CYS A 181 8.37 -6.45 6.01
N VAL A 182 8.30 -7.04 4.83
CA VAL A 182 7.27 -6.74 3.82
C VAL A 182 6.34 -7.95 3.66
N GLY A 183 5.04 -7.72 3.78
CA GLY A 183 4.04 -8.73 3.47
C GLY A 183 3.99 -9.02 1.96
N THR A 184 3.89 -10.28 1.59
CA THR A 184 3.85 -10.71 0.18
C THR A 184 2.46 -10.68 -0.44
N GLY A 185 1.44 -10.23 0.30
CA GLY A 185 0.05 -10.12 -0.13
C GLY A 185 -0.81 -11.32 0.23
N ASN A 186 -2.11 -11.18 0.01
CA ASN A 186 -3.13 -12.17 0.37
C ASN A 186 -3.76 -12.85 -0.86
N GLU A 187 -3.25 -12.53 -2.07
CA GLU A 187 -3.87 -12.84 -3.35
C GLU A 187 -3.41 -14.17 -3.96
N ALA A 188 -2.78 -15.06 -3.18
CA ALA A 188 -2.16 -16.29 -3.67
C ALA A 188 -3.10 -17.20 -4.50
N ALA A 189 -4.41 -17.20 -4.21
CA ALA A 189 -5.41 -18.03 -4.89
C ALA A 189 -6.29 -17.26 -5.88
N SER A 190 -6.09 -15.95 -6.06
CA SER A 190 -6.96 -15.09 -6.89
C SER A 190 -6.62 -15.13 -8.38
N ALA A 191 -5.56 -15.87 -8.77
CA ALA A 191 -5.09 -15.96 -10.15
C ALA A 191 -4.87 -14.59 -10.83
N GLY A 192 -4.51 -13.57 -10.04
CA GLY A 192 -4.25 -12.21 -10.52
C GLY A 192 -2.92 -12.03 -11.26
N HIS A 193 -2.11 -13.07 -11.37
CA HIS A 193 -0.80 -13.04 -12.01
C HIS A 193 -0.56 -14.26 -12.90
N THR A 194 0.10 -14.05 -14.01
CA THR A 194 0.61 -15.12 -14.88
C THR A 194 1.96 -14.73 -15.48
N SER A 195 2.78 -15.72 -15.80
CA SER A 195 4.04 -15.51 -16.51
C SER A 195 4.25 -16.61 -17.55
N GLY A 196 5.05 -16.32 -18.56
CA GLY A 196 5.35 -17.28 -19.63
C GLY A 196 6.44 -16.80 -20.56
N VAL A 197 6.75 -17.63 -21.56
CA VAL A 197 7.72 -17.32 -22.61
C VAL A 197 7.03 -17.35 -23.95
N LEU A 198 6.92 -16.18 -24.58
CA LEU A 198 6.40 -16.06 -25.92
C LEU A 198 7.50 -16.38 -26.95
N GLN A 199 7.28 -17.40 -27.76
CA GLN A 199 8.21 -17.78 -28.81
C GLN A 199 8.02 -16.92 -30.08
N LYS A 200 9.09 -16.71 -30.83
CA LYS A 200 9.04 -15.93 -32.05
C LYS A 200 7.98 -16.49 -33.05
N ARG A 201 7.12 -15.62 -33.53
CA ARG A 201 6.02 -15.94 -34.46
C ARG A 201 4.98 -16.93 -33.89
N LYS A 202 4.87 -17.01 -32.55
CA LYS A 202 3.80 -17.75 -31.89
C LYS A 202 2.83 -16.77 -31.23
N GLU A 203 1.58 -17.20 -31.15
CA GLU A 203 0.54 -16.49 -30.40
C GLU A 203 0.25 -17.27 -29.12
N GLU A 204 0.21 -16.57 -28.00
CA GLU A 204 -0.23 -17.09 -26.72
C GLU A 204 -1.50 -16.38 -26.31
N ARG A 205 -2.51 -17.16 -25.89
CA ARG A 205 -3.79 -16.63 -25.46
C ARG A 205 -3.87 -16.67 -23.94
N ILE A 206 -4.04 -15.51 -23.35
CA ILE A 206 -4.26 -15.35 -21.90
C ILE A 206 -5.76 -15.06 -21.71
N GLN A 207 -6.43 -15.90 -20.93
CA GLN A 207 -7.83 -15.71 -20.58
C GLN A 207 -7.92 -14.84 -19.33
N LEU A 208 -8.77 -13.83 -19.39
CA LEU A 208 -9.08 -12.95 -18.27
C LEU A 208 -10.50 -13.21 -17.81
N ALA A 209 -10.69 -13.43 -16.51
CA ALA A 209 -12.00 -13.48 -15.89
C ALA A 209 -12.22 -12.19 -15.11
N VAL A 210 -13.30 -11.50 -15.41
CA VAL A 210 -13.74 -10.30 -14.71
C VAL A 210 -14.89 -10.68 -13.80
N GLN A 211 -14.83 -10.26 -12.54
CA GLN A 211 -15.91 -10.53 -11.58
C GLN A 211 -17.16 -9.71 -11.95
N ALA A 212 -18.32 -10.18 -11.48
CA ALA A 212 -19.55 -9.42 -11.63
C ALA A 212 -19.45 -8.08 -10.89
N ASP A 213 -20.05 -7.06 -11.47
CA ASP A 213 -20.10 -5.70 -10.92
C ASP A 213 -18.74 -4.96 -10.86
N GLU A 214 -17.69 -5.51 -11.50
CA GLU A 214 -16.40 -4.82 -11.61
C GLU A 214 -16.46 -3.78 -12.74
N PRO A 215 -16.37 -2.48 -12.45
CA PRO A 215 -16.53 -1.43 -13.46
C PRO A 215 -15.29 -1.23 -14.32
N THR A 216 -14.13 -1.63 -13.81
CA THR A 216 -12.83 -1.44 -14.48
C THR A 216 -11.90 -2.62 -14.22
N LEU A 217 -11.00 -2.89 -15.15
CA LEU A 217 -9.91 -3.84 -14.96
C LEU A 217 -8.61 -3.26 -15.50
N ASN A 218 -7.61 -3.23 -14.65
CA ASN A 218 -6.27 -2.81 -15.01
C ASN A 218 -5.37 -4.03 -15.20
N ILE A 219 -4.62 -4.07 -16.31
CA ILE A 219 -3.69 -5.14 -16.64
C ILE A 219 -2.33 -4.52 -16.91
N GLN A 220 -1.29 -5.07 -16.32
CA GLN A 220 0.08 -4.70 -16.60
C GLN A 220 0.81 -5.88 -17.26
N ILE A 221 1.44 -5.64 -18.38
CA ILE A 221 2.32 -6.62 -19.05
C ILE A 221 3.73 -6.06 -19.00
N TRP A 222 4.63 -6.85 -18.45
CA TRP A 222 6.05 -6.50 -18.38
C TRP A 222 6.86 -7.43 -19.29
N LYS A 223 7.71 -6.85 -20.15
CA LYS A 223 8.58 -7.58 -21.07
C LYS A 223 9.92 -6.87 -21.24
N ALA A 224 10.90 -7.56 -21.81
CA ALA A 224 12.14 -6.90 -22.23
C ALA A 224 11.81 -5.80 -23.26
N TYR A 225 12.42 -4.62 -23.11
CA TYR A 225 12.16 -3.50 -24.03
C TYR A 225 12.53 -3.82 -25.47
N THR A 226 13.57 -4.62 -25.66
CA THR A 226 14.07 -5.04 -26.97
C THR A 226 13.17 -6.01 -27.72
N ASP A 227 12.22 -6.64 -27.03
CA ASP A 227 11.31 -7.60 -27.65
C ASP A 227 10.13 -6.86 -28.29
N GLU A 228 9.81 -7.20 -29.53
CA GLU A 228 8.63 -6.70 -30.22
C GLU A 228 7.47 -7.67 -30.02
N VAL A 229 6.38 -7.17 -29.44
CA VAL A 229 5.17 -7.93 -29.14
C VAL A 229 3.96 -7.19 -29.66
N GLU A 230 3.13 -7.88 -30.44
CA GLU A 230 1.82 -7.41 -30.86
C GLU A 230 0.74 -7.92 -29.91
N ILE A 231 -0.21 -7.06 -29.56
CA ILE A 231 -1.33 -7.38 -28.69
C ILE A 231 -2.62 -7.39 -29.49
N SER A 232 -3.47 -8.36 -29.21
CA SER A 232 -4.83 -8.39 -29.71
C SER A 232 -5.80 -8.65 -28.55
N PHE A 233 -6.97 -8.08 -28.64
CA PHE A 233 -8.07 -8.35 -27.70
C PHE A 233 -9.15 -9.17 -28.39
N VAL A 234 -9.71 -10.12 -27.68
CA VAL A 234 -10.85 -10.92 -28.15
C VAL A 234 -11.94 -10.86 -27.08
N SER A 235 -13.09 -10.32 -27.46
CA SER A 235 -14.24 -10.25 -26.55
C SER A 235 -14.86 -11.66 -26.31
N PRO A 236 -15.67 -11.83 -25.27
CA PRO A 236 -16.43 -13.07 -25.08
C PRO A 236 -17.31 -13.46 -26.27
N ALA A 237 -17.78 -12.47 -27.04
CA ALA A 237 -18.55 -12.68 -28.28
C ALA A 237 -17.69 -13.05 -29.51
N GLY A 238 -16.37 -13.16 -29.34
CA GLY A 238 -15.43 -13.51 -30.41
C GLY A 238 -14.97 -12.34 -31.29
N THR A 239 -15.40 -11.11 -31.01
CA THR A 239 -14.91 -9.94 -31.75
C THR A 239 -13.46 -9.69 -31.41
N ARG A 240 -12.60 -9.56 -32.46
CA ARG A 240 -11.16 -9.32 -32.31
C ARG A 240 -10.80 -7.88 -32.70
N ILE A 241 -9.96 -7.25 -31.90
CA ILE A 241 -9.22 -6.03 -32.24
C ILE A 241 -7.73 -6.35 -32.21
N GLY A 242 -7.01 -5.95 -33.24
CA GLY A 242 -5.58 -6.15 -33.40
C GLY A 242 -5.22 -7.02 -34.60
N PRO A 243 -3.93 -7.25 -34.83
CA PRO A 243 -2.82 -6.87 -33.93
C PRO A 243 -2.64 -5.34 -33.83
N ILE A 244 -2.38 -4.88 -32.63
CA ILE A 244 -2.19 -3.47 -32.32
C ILE A 244 -0.70 -3.16 -32.44
N GLN A 245 -0.37 -2.06 -33.11
CA GLN A 245 1.00 -1.62 -33.26
C GLN A 245 1.64 -1.22 -31.93
N SER A 246 2.88 -1.67 -31.74
CA SER A 246 3.70 -1.30 -30.59
C SER A 246 4.26 0.12 -30.75
N VAL A 247 3.42 1.12 -30.53
CA VAL A 247 3.78 2.55 -30.59
C VAL A 247 3.78 3.13 -29.19
N LEU A 248 4.87 3.82 -28.82
CA LEU A 248 4.99 4.46 -27.50
C LEU A 248 3.86 5.47 -27.28
N GLY A 249 3.31 5.46 -26.07
CA GLY A 249 2.20 6.32 -25.67
C GLY A 249 0.87 5.59 -25.66
N SER A 250 -0.22 6.36 -25.57
CA SER A 250 -1.57 5.85 -25.40
C SER A 250 -2.28 5.64 -26.74
N GLN A 251 -3.02 4.55 -26.83
CA GLN A 251 -3.95 4.23 -27.92
C GLN A 251 -5.29 3.86 -27.30
N ARG A 252 -6.39 4.22 -27.96
CA ARG A 252 -7.75 3.95 -27.48
C ARG A 252 -8.51 3.13 -28.51
N PHE A 253 -9.25 2.14 -28.01
CA PHE A 253 -10.08 1.23 -28.80
C PHE A 253 -11.43 1.03 -28.12
N ARG A 254 -12.38 0.47 -28.84
CA ARG A 254 -13.67 0.07 -28.28
C ARG A 254 -14.11 -1.28 -28.85
N ILE A 255 -14.55 -2.18 -27.98
CA ILE A 255 -15.19 -3.46 -28.34
C ILE A 255 -16.56 -3.49 -27.68
N GLY A 256 -17.64 -3.40 -28.46
CA GLY A 256 -18.98 -3.27 -27.90
C GLY A 256 -19.07 -2.02 -27.01
N GLU A 257 -19.43 -2.22 -25.75
CA GLU A 257 -19.51 -1.16 -24.74
C GLU A 257 -18.22 -0.98 -23.95
N THR A 258 -17.23 -1.87 -24.10
CA THR A 258 -15.96 -1.80 -23.38
C THR A 258 -15.01 -0.84 -24.07
N GLU A 259 -14.53 0.17 -23.33
CA GLU A 259 -13.43 1.02 -23.77
C GLU A 259 -12.10 0.42 -23.31
N ILE A 260 -11.11 0.46 -24.17
CA ILE A 260 -9.76 -0.05 -23.95
C ILE A 260 -8.78 1.09 -24.12
N LEU A 261 -8.08 1.44 -23.05
CA LEU A 261 -6.89 2.29 -23.11
C LEU A 261 -5.66 1.37 -23.07
N LEU A 262 -4.84 1.43 -24.09
CA LEU A 262 -3.57 0.70 -24.17
C LEU A 262 -2.44 1.72 -24.16
N TYR A 263 -1.49 1.56 -23.25
CA TYR A 263 -0.33 2.44 -23.14
C TYR A 263 0.97 1.64 -23.22
N TYR A 264 1.82 1.95 -24.19
CA TYR A 264 3.19 1.43 -24.26
C TYR A 264 4.14 2.39 -23.61
N GLY A 265 4.71 1.98 -22.47
CA GLY A 265 5.66 2.75 -21.68
C GLY A 265 7.06 2.75 -22.27
N LYS A 266 7.89 3.67 -21.78
CA LYS A 266 9.33 3.64 -21.96
C LYS A 266 9.98 2.97 -20.75
N PRO A 267 11.20 2.42 -20.90
CA PRO A 267 11.98 2.03 -19.73
C PRO A 267 12.12 3.18 -18.75
N SER A 268 12.08 2.87 -17.47
CA SER A 268 12.34 3.85 -16.42
C SER A 268 13.84 3.90 -16.10
N PRO A 269 14.33 4.91 -15.37
CA PRO A 269 15.71 4.92 -14.87
C PRO A 269 16.02 3.75 -13.92
N TYR A 270 15.01 3.10 -13.40
CA TYR A 270 15.12 2.03 -12.41
C TYR A 270 14.93 0.64 -13.02
N ASN A 271 14.17 0.53 -14.11
CA ASN A 271 13.85 -0.74 -14.76
C ASN A 271 13.95 -0.62 -16.29
N VAL A 272 14.76 -1.46 -16.88
CA VAL A 272 14.97 -1.51 -18.34
C VAL A 272 13.85 -2.26 -19.08
N ALA A 273 12.93 -2.91 -18.36
CA ALA A 273 11.76 -3.55 -18.95
C ALA A 273 10.75 -2.52 -19.45
N GLN A 274 9.93 -2.94 -20.39
CA GLN A 274 8.80 -2.16 -20.89
C GLN A 274 7.52 -2.58 -20.19
N GLU A 275 6.85 -1.61 -19.62
CA GLU A 275 5.46 -1.74 -19.20
C GLU A 275 4.53 -1.53 -20.39
N ILE A 276 3.55 -2.41 -20.52
CA ILE A 276 2.37 -2.19 -21.35
C ILE A 276 1.19 -2.19 -20.42
N TYR A 277 0.58 -1.02 -20.23
CA TYR A 277 -0.55 -0.82 -19.35
C TYR A 277 -1.85 -0.83 -20.14
N ILE A 278 -2.82 -1.56 -19.66
CA ILE A 278 -4.13 -1.71 -20.27
C ILE A 278 -5.18 -1.37 -19.22
N ASP A 279 -6.07 -0.45 -19.56
CA ASP A 279 -7.23 -0.11 -18.75
C ASP A 279 -8.49 -0.46 -19.53
N LEU A 280 -9.30 -1.34 -18.97
CA LEU A 280 -10.59 -1.74 -19.51
C LEU A 280 -11.69 -1.06 -18.69
N SER A 281 -12.46 -0.19 -19.34
CA SER A 281 -13.69 0.35 -18.75
C SER A 281 -14.87 -0.57 -19.08
N LEU A 282 -15.44 -1.18 -18.06
CA LEU A 282 -16.45 -2.24 -18.16
C LEU A 282 -17.86 -1.74 -17.83
N ILE A 283 -18.09 -0.44 -17.90
CA ILE A 283 -19.25 0.28 -17.34
C ILE A 283 -20.63 -0.29 -17.76
N HIS A 284 -20.70 -1.19 -18.75
CA HIS A 284 -21.95 -1.74 -19.28
C HIS A 284 -21.92 -3.25 -19.49
N ILE A 285 -21.17 -4.02 -18.72
CA ILE A 285 -21.31 -5.47 -18.75
C ILE A 285 -22.55 -5.84 -17.92
N SER A 286 -23.72 -5.81 -18.56
CA SER A 286 -24.89 -6.52 -18.08
C SER A 286 -24.60 -8.01 -18.08
N GLU A 287 -24.75 -8.64 -16.93
CA GLU A 287 -24.66 -10.06 -16.57
C GLU A 287 -23.85 -11.00 -17.51
N PRO A 288 -22.93 -11.79 -16.96
CA PRO A 288 -22.31 -12.87 -17.72
C PRO A 288 -23.43 -13.83 -18.17
N THR A 289 -23.68 -13.88 -19.46
CA THR A 289 -24.51 -14.95 -20.03
C THR A 289 -23.84 -16.27 -19.71
N ARG A 290 -24.35 -16.98 -18.70
CA ARG A 290 -23.95 -18.36 -18.45
C ARG A 290 -24.20 -19.15 -19.74
N PRO A 291 -23.23 -19.89 -20.26
CA PRO A 291 -23.51 -20.83 -21.33
C PRO A 291 -24.57 -21.79 -20.78
N ARG A 292 -25.70 -21.85 -21.41
CA ARG A 292 -26.66 -22.94 -21.20
C ARG A 292 -25.97 -24.20 -21.73
N LEU A 293 -25.74 -25.16 -20.82
CA LEU A 293 -25.41 -26.53 -21.18
C LEU A 293 -26.51 -27.14 -22.03
#